data_98480b5ed115b51a0400265bbd0e060f
#
_entry.id   98480b5ed115b51a0400265bbd0e060f
#
_cell.length_a   1.000
_cell.length_b   1.000
_cell.length_c   1.000
_cell.angle_alpha   90.00
_cell.angle_beta   90.00
_cell.angle_gamma   90.00
#
_symmetry.space_group_name_H-M   'P 1'
#
loop_
_entity.id
_entity.type
_entity.pdbx_description
1 polymer ?
#
loop_
_entity_poly.entity_id
_entity_poly.type
_entity_poly.pdbx_seq_one_letter_code
_entity_poly.pdbx_strand_id
1 'polypeptide(L)'
;MPSPNAVFTELVSTTFRKHGKQFIDNVSKNNALYKEIADKGQVTLEDGGLTLVEPLDYAQNITYQRYSGYDTLNVNASDVLTSAEYQWRQIAINVVASGLETRINSGDSRIIALVKARTKNAMRTFRNNFSFDLYSDGTAPNQINGLQALVPDTGLGNPGGIDAGTWVFWQNKVQSAANPIQGGGAVVVTSSNIEISMMLPLYLELTRGDDQPDLIVMSNDYYAMFEASQVSFKRYTTSKSVDAGFLTLGYKRAKVIFDGGSGIPDAHAYFLNTDYIKLRAHQDANLSVLDEAKPYNQDASVVPVLWMGNMTCSNKRLQGVMKA
;
A
#
# COMPACT_ATOMS: atom_id res chain seq x y z
N MET A 1 -3.24 -13.08 46.85
CA MET A 1 -1.94 -12.41 46.61
C MET A 1 -1.91 -11.99 45.14
N PRO A 2 -1.60 -10.75 44.83
CA PRO A 2 -1.48 -10.36 43.44
C PRO A 2 -0.30 -11.10 42.80
N SER A 3 -0.51 -11.71 41.63
CA SER A 3 0.54 -12.41 40.90
C SER A 3 1.64 -11.43 40.51
N PRO A 4 2.94 -11.76 40.65
CA PRO A 4 4.03 -10.89 40.23
C PRO A 4 4.04 -10.59 38.73
N ASN A 5 3.21 -11.30 37.95
CA ASN A 5 3.06 -11.08 36.51
C ASN A 5 1.96 -10.08 36.13
N ALA A 6 1.08 -9.70 37.06
CA ALA A 6 0.03 -8.69 36.82
C ALA A 6 0.62 -7.33 36.43
N VAL A 7 1.76 -6.96 37.02
CA VAL A 7 2.46 -5.70 36.73
C VAL A 7 2.98 -5.66 35.29
N PHE A 8 3.49 -6.78 34.76
CA PHE A 8 3.98 -6.85 33.37
C PHE A 8 2.82 -6.68 32.38
N THR A 9 1.72 -7.40 32.59
CA THR A 9 0.53 -7.36 31.73
C THR A 9 -0.12 -5.98 31.72
N GLU A 10 -0.34 -5.39 32.90
CA GLU A 10 -0.89 -4.04 33.00
C GLU A 10 0.02 -3.03 32.34
N LEU A 11 1.32 -3.16 32.48
CA LEU A 11 2.32 -2.24 31.96
C LEU A 11 2.44 -2.33 30.44
N VAL A 12 2.41 -3.52 29.87
CA VAL A 12 2.39 -3.74 28.41
C VAL A 12 1.08 -3.25 27.84
N SER A 13 -0.07 -3.63 28.40
CA SER A 13 -1.38 -3.24 27.90
C SER A 13 -1.61 -1.71 28.03
N THR A 14 -1.21 -1.10 29.14
CA THR A 14 -1.32 0.35 29.34
C THR A 14 -0.35 1.11 28.44
N THR A 15 0.86 0.61 28.26
CA THR A 15 1.84 1.21 27.34
C THR A 15 1.33 1.15 25.90
N PHE A 16 0.78 0.03 25.46
CA PHE A 16 0.19 -0.09 24.13
C PHE A 16 -1.09 0.74 23.98
N ARG A 17 -2.00 0.74 24.93
CA ARG A 17 -3.20 1.59 24.90
C ARG A 17 -2.85 3.09 24.84
N LYS A 18 -1.85 3.50 25.60
CA LYS A 18 -1.37 4.88 25.59
C LYS A 18 -0.66 5.26 24.29
N HIS A 19 0.06 4.32 23.68
CA HIS A 19 0.84 4.55 22.48
C HIS A 19 0.17 4.01 21.21
N GLY A 20 -0.97 3.32 21.29
CA GLY A 20 -1.66 2.76 20.14
C GLY A 20 -2.00 3.82 19.08
N LYS A 21 -2.50 4.98 19.49
CA LYS A 21 -2.73 6.11 18.57
C LYS A 21 -1.42 6.66 18.00
N GLN A 22 -0.37 6.76 18.84
CA GLN A 22 0.97 7.17 18.38
C GLN A 22 1.62 6.13 17.49
N PHE A 23 1.23 4.87 17.58
CA PHE A 23 1.71 3.80 16.74
C PHE A 23 1.18 3.92 15.32
N ILE A 24 -0.12 4.08 15.14
CA ILE A 24 -0.74 4.33 13.85
C ILE A 24 -0.17 5.61 13.23
N ASP A 25 -0.02 6.66 14.02
CA ASP A 25 0.56 7.95 13.60
C ASP A 25 2.04 7.83 13.20
N ASN A 26 2.81 6.97 13.88
CA ASN A 26 4.21 6.70 13.50
C ASN A 26 4.37 5.82 12.25
N VAL A 27 3.47 4.88 12.00
CA VAL A 27 3.45 4.10 10.75
C VAL A 27 3.11 5.02 9.60
N SER A 28 2.10 5.85 9.74
CA SER A 28 1.67 6.79 8.69
C SER A 28 2.72 7.86 8.37
N LYS A 29 3.45 8.36 9.36
CA LYS A 29 4.46 9.42 9.16
C LYS A 29 5.76 8.97 8.49
N ASN A 30 6.07 7.69 8.51
CA ASN A 30 7.35 7.18 8.00
C ASN A 30 7.24 6.32 6.74
N ASN A 31 6.01 6.04 6.27
CA ASN A 31 5.77 5.37 5.01
C ASN A 31 5.02 6.32 4.10
N ALA A 32 5.69 6.76 3.04
CA ALA A 32 5.15 7.77 2.13
C ALA A 32 3.87 7.27 1.43
N LEU A 33 3.86 6.03 0.96
CA LEU A 33 2.70 5.42 0.30
C LEU A 33 1.51 5.28 1.26
N TYR A 34 1.73 4.71 2.45
CA TYR A 34 0.67 4.56 3.45
C TYR A 34 0.06 5.91 3.83
N LYS A 35 0.92 6.92 4.04
CA LYS A 35 0.46 8.27 4.37
C LYS A 35 -0.47 8.84 3.31
N GLU A 36 -0.09 8.75 2.03
CA GLU A 36 -0.91 9.27 0.94
C GLU A 36 -2.26 8.54 0.81
N ILE A 37 -2.25 7.21 0.96
CA ILE A 37 -3.48 6.41 0.96
C ILE A 37 -4.38 6.78 2.16
N ALA A 38 -3.78 6.99 3.33
CA ALA A 38 -4.52 7.37 4.54
C ALA A 38 -5.06 8.80 4.48
N ASP A 39 -4.27 9.76 4.01
CA ASP A 39 -4.66 11.17 3.86
C ASP A 39 -5.83 11.33 2.88
N LYS A 40 -5.96 10.42 1.92
CA LYS A 40 -7.09 10.35 1.00
C LYS A 40 -8.30 9.57 1.52
N GLY A 41 -8.23 9.04 2.74
CA GLY A 41 -9.32 8.26 3.35
C GLY A 41 -9.52 6.88 2.72
N GLN A 42 -8.53 6.36 2.00
CA GLN A 42 -8.61 5.04 1.35
C GLN A 42 -8.17 3.88 2.28
N VAL A 43 -8.00 4.16 3.56
CA VAL A 43 -7.85 3.13 4.60
C VAL A 43 -9.22 2.86 5.20
N THR A 44 -9.82 1.72 4.88
CA THR A 44 -11.17 1.33 5.33
C THR A 44 -11.12 0.23 6.37
N LEU A 45 -12.04 0.29 7.33
CA LEU A 45 -12.23 -0.74 8.34
C LEU A 45 -13.44 -1.58 7.98
N GLU A 46 -13.27 -2.92 8.02
CA GLU A 46 -14.30 -3.88 7.68
C GLU A 46 -14.64 -4.74 8.90
N ASP A 47 -15.92 -5.08 9.04
CA ASP A 47 -16.41 -5.87 10.17
C ASP A 47 -16.16 -7.38 10.01
N GLY A 48 -15.70 -7.84 8.82
CA GLY A 48 -15.44 -9.25 8.54
C GLY A 48 -15.89 -9.67 7.14
N GLY A 49 -16.16 -10.95 6.99
CA GLY A 49 -16.46 -11.59 5.71
C GLY A 49 -15.42 -12.65 5.36
N LEU A 50 -15.75 -13.57 4.47
CA LEU A 50 -14.83 -14.63 4.04
C LEU A 50 -13.68 -14.05 3.20
N THR A 51 -14.00 -13.12 2.34
CA THR A 51 -13.06 -12.42 1.44
C THR A 51 -13.39 -10.93 1.41
N LEU A 52 -12.41 -10.14 0.99
CA LEU A 52 -12.61 -8.71 0.67
C LEU A 52 -13.07 -8.60 -0.77
N VAL A 53 -14.29 -8.16 -0.98
CA VAL A 53 -14.92 -8.08 -2.31
C VAL A 53 -14.92 -6.65 -2.81
N GLU A 54 -14.41 -6.44 -4.03
CA GLU A 54 -14.52 -5.18 -4.77
C GLU A 54 -15.45 -5.39 -5.96
N PRO A 55 -16.63 -4.75 -6.00
CA PRO A 55 -17.52 -4.83 -7.15
C PRO A 55 -16.90 -4.11 -8.35
N LEU A 56 -17.02 -4.72 -9.52
CA LEU A 56 -16.43 -4.22 -10.78
C LEU A 56 -17.51 -4.16 -11.86
N ASP A 57 -17.47 -3.09 -12.63
CA ASP A 57 -18.18 -2.95 -13.89
C ASP A 57 -17.17 -3.19 -15.03
N TYR A 58 -17.32 -4.33 -15.76
CA TYR A 58 -16.31 -4.80 -16.71
C TYR A 58 -16.74 -4.64 -18.17
N ALA A 59 -18.02 -4.46 -18.44
CA ALA A 59 -18.54 -4.42 -19.80
C ALA A 59 -19.55 -3.28 -19.99
N GLN A 60 -19.63 -2.78 -21.21
CA GLN A 60 -20.65 -1.81 -21.56
C GLN A 60 -22.01 -2.50 -21.72
N ASN A 61 -23.08 -1.78 -21.38
CA ASN A 61 -24.42 -2.25 -21.59
C ASN A 61 -24.74 -2.32 -23.10
N ILE A 62 -25.04 -3.52 -23.59
CA ILE A 62 -25.34 -3.79 -25.00
C ILE A 62 -26.68 -3.24 -25.46
N THR A 63 -27.53 -2.75 -24.54
CA THR A 63 -28.83 -2.18 -24.89
C THR A 63 -28.76 -0.74 -25.39
N TYR A 64 -27.55 -0.10 -25.29
CA TYR A 64 -27.38 1.25 -25.83
C TYR A 64 -27.54 1.24 -27.36
N GLN A 65 -28.58 1.88 -27.86
CA GLN A 65 -28.84 2.06 -29.28
C GLN A 65 -29.43 3.42 -29.59
N ARG A 66 -29.19 3.90 -30.80
CA ARG A 66 -29.89 5.05 -31.37
C ARG A 66 -31.08 4.52 -32.13
N TYR A 67 -32.23 5.11 -31.91
CA TYR A 67 -33.49 4.65 -32.56
C TYR A 67 -34.26 5.80 -33.17
N SER A 68 -35.14 5.50 -34.12
CA SER A 68 -36.02 6.44 -34.74
C SER A 68 -37.42 5.83 -34.87
N GLY A 69 -38.42 6.58 -34.45
CA GLY A 69 -39.82 6.21 -34.63
C GLY A 69 -40.22 4.84 -34.09
N TYR A 70 -40.49 3.88 -34.96
CA TYR A 70 -41.01 2.55 -34.62
C TYR A 70 -39.92 1.47 -34.50
N ASP A 71 -38.65 1.84 -34.35
CA ASP A 71 -37.56 0.86 -34.21
C ASP A 71 -37.75 0.01 -32.95
N THR A 72 -37.39 -1.27 -33.05
CA THR A 72 -37.45 -2.19 -31.91
C THR A 72 -36.28 -1.95 -30.99
N LEU A 73 -36.55 -1.73 -29.71
CA LEU A 73 -35.51 -1.56 -28.69
C LEU A 73 -34.94 -2.91 -28.23
N ASN A 74 -33.59 -2.96 -28.03
CA ASN A 74 -32.98 -4.12 -27.43
C ASN A 74 -33.20 -4.12 -25.91
N VAL A 75 -33.98 -5.08 -25.43
CA VAL A 75 -34.33 -5.26 -24.01
C VAL A 75 -33.61 -6.44 -23.36
N ASN A 76 -32.62 -7.02 -24.03
CA ASN A 76 -31.86 -8.16 -23.48
C ASN A 76 -31.04 -7.73 -22.29
N ALA A 77 -31.04 -8.54 -21.24
CA ALA A 77 -30.10 -8.34 -20.11
C ALA A 77 -28.67 -8.49 -20.57
N SER A 78 -27.79 -7.60 -20.14
CA SER A 78 -26.34 -7.75 -20.35
C SER A 78 -25.66 -8.03 -19.02
N ASP A 79 -24.75 -8.98 -19.03
CA ASP A 79 -23.88 -9.26 -17.88
C ASP A 79 -22.73 -8.25 -17.89
N VAL A 80 -22.76 -7.31 -16.98
CA VAL A 80 -21.83 -6.18 -16.92
C VAL A 80 -21.07 -6.09 -15.59
N LEU A 81 -21.52 -6.85 -14.58
CA LEU A 81 -20.96 -6.78 -13.23
C LEU A 81 -20.16 -8.04 -12.91
N THR A 82 -19.03 -7.84 -12.27
CA THR A 82 -18.21 -8.90 -11.67
C THR A 82 -17.65 -8.43 -10.35
N SER A 83 -16.86 -9.26 -9.68
CA SER A 83 -16.18 -8.86 -8.45
C SER A 83 -14.73 -9.35 -8.44
N ALA A 84 -13.84 -8.54 -7.88
CA ALA A 84 -12.52 -8.97 -7.51
C ALA A 84 -12.51 -9.37 -6.03
N GLU A 85 -11.96 -10.55 -5.73
CA GLU A 85 -11.96 -11.12 -4.39
C GLU A 85 -10.55 -11.22 -3.86
N TYR A 86 -10.29 -10.59 -2.71
CA TYR A 86 -9.00 -10.61 -2.05
C TYR A 86 -9.10 -11.35 -0.72
N GLN A 87 -8.12 -12.18 -0.43
CA GLN A 87 -8.10 -12.93 0.82
C GLN A 87 -7.57 -12.07 1.96
N TRP A 88 -8.06 -12.31 3.15
CA TRP A 88 -7.51 -11.74 4.36
C TRP A 88 -6.08 -12.22 4.60
N ARG A 89 -5.20 -11.31 4.99
CA ARG A 89 -3.82 -11.58 5.40
C ARG A 89 -3.61 -11.11 6.82
N GLN A 90 -2.80 -11.84 7.57
CA GLN A 90 -2.57 -11.56 8.98
C GLN A 90 -1.09 -11.34 9.25
N ILE A 91 -0.80 -10.34 10.05
CA ILE A 91 0.54 -10.05 10.55
C ILE A 91 0.48 -10.08 12.07
N ALA A 92 1.42 -10.79 12.69
CA ALA A 92 1.58 -10.80 14.13
C ALA A 92 2.98 -10.36 14.51
N ILE A 93 3.08 -9.57 15.57
CA ILE A 93 4.35 -9.26 16.21
C ILE A 93 4.23 -9.48 17.71
N ASN A 94 5.17 -10.21 18.30
CA ASN A 94 5.14 -10.57 19.69
C ASN A 94 6.12 -9.74 20.52
N VAL A 95 5.64 -9.22 21.63
CA VAL A 95 6.49 -8.67 22.68
C VAL A 95 6.70 -9.76 23.72
N VAL A 96 7.93 -10.28 23.80
CA VAL A 96 8.25 -11.44 24.64
C VAL A 96 9.16 -11.00 25.79
N ALA A 97 8.88 -11.49 27.00
CA ALA A 97 9.76 -11.37 28.16
C ALA A 97 9.98 -12.75 28.81
N SER A 98 11.24 -13.12 28.99
CA SER A 98 11.61 -14.34 29.70
C SER A 98 11.36 -14.19 31.21
N GLY A 99 10.91 -15.26 31.88
CA GLY A 99 10.77 -15.27 33.33
C GLY A 99 12.08 -15.04 34.06
N LEU A 100 13.21 -15.47 33.52
CA LEU A 100 14.55 -15.18 34.07
C LEU A 100 14.85 -13.67 34.02
N GLU A 101 14.62 -13.01 32.89
CA GLU A 101 14.86 -11.56 32.75
C GLU A 101 13.97 -10.76 33.69
N THR A 102 12.73 -11.19 33.87
CA THR A 102 11.78 -10.53 34.79
C THR A 102 12.25 -10.65 36.24
N ARG A 103 12.87 -11.80 36.61
CA ARG A 103 13.42 -12.01 37.97
C ARG A 103 14.74 -11.26 38.20
N ILE A 104 15.62 -11.22 37.22
CA ILE A 104 16.89 -10.46 37.29
C ILE A 104 16.65 -8.95 37.36
N ASN A 105 15.68 -8.46 36.61
CA ASN A 105 15.29 -7.05 36.59
C ASN A 105 14.18 -6.72 37.61
N SER A 106 14.19 -7.32 38.77
CA SER A 106 13.15 -7.22 39.79
C SER A 106 13.07 -5.86 40.48
N GLY A 107 13.04 -4.78 39.72
CA GLY A 107 12.77 -3.42 40.18
C GLY A 107 11.78 -2.75 39.23
N ASP A 108 10.74 -2.12 39.75
CA ASP A 108 9.65 -1.54 38.97
C ASP A 108 10.15 -0.65 37.81
N SER A 109 11.10 0.20 38.08
CA SER A 109 11.67 1.12 37.06
C SER A 109 12.45 0.39 35.96
N ARG A 110 13.13 -0.72 36.27
CA ARG A 110 13.92 -1.50 35.29
C ARG A 110 13.03 -2.36 34.41
N ILE A 111 11.99 -2.98 34.99
CA ILE A 111 10.98 -3.74 34.24
C ILE A 111 10.26 -2.81 33.27
N ILE A 112 9.86 -1.62 33.72
CA ILE A 112 9.22 -0.61 32.89
C ILE A 112 10.13 -0.19 31.71
N ALA A 113 11.41 0.02 31.96
CA ALA A 113 12.36 0.39 30.91
C ALA A 113 12.54 -0.72 29.86
N LEU A 114 12.63 -1.99 30.30
CA LEU A 114 12.77 -3.15 29.43
C LEU A 114 11.54 -3.33 28.53
N VAL A 115 10.33 -3.27 29.11
CA VAL A 115 9.07 -3.40 28.37
C VAL A 115 8.94 -2.27 27.33
N LYS A 116 9.22 -1.03 27.71
CA LYS A 116 9.19 0.11 26.77
C LYS A 116 10.18 -0.07 25.62
N ALA A 117 11.40 -0.54 25.89
CA ALA A 117 12.41 -0.77 24.87
C ALA A 117 11.96 -1.86 23.87
N ARG A 118 11.43 -2.98 24.35
CA ARG A 118 10.93 -4.08 23.52
C ARG A 118 9.70 -3.69 22.72
N THR A 119 8.75 -2.99 23.33
CA THR A 119 7.60 -2.44 22.62
C THR A 119 8.02 -1.49 21.50
N LYS A 120 8.94 -0.56 21.80
CA LYS A 120 9.47 0.35 20.79
C LYS A 120 10.19 -0.37 19.64
N ASN A 121 10.94 -1.44 19.96
CA ASN A 121 11.59 -2.27 18.94
C ASN A 121 10.57 -3.02 18.08
N ALA A 122 9.58 -3.67 18.70
CA ALA A 122 8.49 -4.34 17.99
C ALA A 122 7.75 -3.37 17.04
N MET A 123 7.41 -2.19 17.53
CA MET A 123 6.77 -1.15 16.72
C MET A 123 7.61 -0.75 15.50
N ARG A 124 8.91 -0.56 15.69
CA ARG A 124 9.83 -0.21 14.59
C ARG A 124 9.95 -1.33 13.57
N THR A 125 10.06 -2.58 14.05
CA THR A 125 10.13 -3.78 13.20
C THR A 125 8.84 -3.93 12.38
N PHE A 126 7.68 -3.81 13.03
CA PHE A 126 6.39 -3.84 12.32
C PHE A 126 6.36 -2.78 11.21
N ARG A 127 6.67 -1.53 11.53
CA ARG A 127 6.65 -0.43 10.57
C ARG A 127 7.53 -0.69 9.36
N ASN A 128 8.77 -1.15 9.59
CA ASN A 128 9.70 -1.40 8.50
C ASN A 128 9.20 -2.55 7.60
N ASN A 129 8.78 -3.67 8.20
CA ASN A 129 8.29 -4.82 7.44
C ASN A 129 6.98 -4.50 6.72
N PHE A 130 6.07 -3.79 7.36
CA PHE A 130 4.83 -3.36 6.73
C PHE A 130 5.07 -2.44 5.52
N SER A 131 6.10 -1.59 5.59
CA SER A 131 6.53 -0.78 4.47
C SER A 131 6.98 -1.65 3.28
N PHE A 132 7.75 -2.71 3.52
CA PHE A 132 8.12 -3.69 2.48
C PHE A 132 6.90 -4.43 1.93
N ASP A 133 5.99 -4.83 2.80
CA ASP A 133 4.79 -5.57 2.41
C ASP A 133 3.85 -4.76 1.51
N LEU A 134 3.79 -3.43 1.66
CA LEU A 134 3.01 -2.56 0.77
C LEU A 134 3.53 -2.55 -0.68
N TYR A 135 4.78 -2.90 -0.91
CA TYR A 135 5.36 -3.05 -2.25
C TYR A 135 5.53 -4.50 -2.68
N SER A 136 5.09 -5.47 -1.89
CA SER A 136 5.29 -6.88 -2.16
C SER A 136 4.58 -7.36 -3.43
N ASP A 137 5.09 -8.46 -3.97
CA ASP A 137 4.49 -9.17 -5.11
C ASP A 137 3.42 -10.19 -4.67
N GLY A 138 3.22 -10.38 -3.37
CA GLY A 138 2.22 -11.30 -2.82
C GLY A 138 2.53 -12.78 -3.00
N THR A 139 3.76 -13.13 -3.43
CA THR A 139 4.15 -14.54 -3.71
C THR A 139 4.55 -15.30 -2.46
N ALA A 140 5.06 -14.62 -1.44
CA ALA A 140 5.39 -15.27 -0.19
C ALA A 140 4.12 -15.73 0.57
N PRO A 141 4.19 -16.83 1.33
CA PRO A 141 3.04 -17.35 2.08
C PRO A 141 2.45 -16.29 3.02
N ASN A 142 1.14 -16.07 2.93
CA ASN A 142 0.38 -15.14 3.77
C ASN A 142 0.80 -13.66 3.66
N GLN A 143 1.58 -13.30 2.66
CA GLN A 143 2.00 -11.92 2.40
C GLN A 143 0.81 -11.08 1.92
N ILE A 144 0.83 -9.79 2.25
CA ILE A 144 -0.14 -8.81 1.75
C ILE A 144 0.07 -8.64 0.24
N ASN A 145 -1.00 -8.39 -0.50
CA ASN A 145 -0.91 -8.00 -1.89
C ASN A 145 -0.42 -6.55 -1.97
N GLY A 146 0.87 -6.36 -2.19
CA GLY A 146 1.46 -5.04 -2.34
C GLY A 146 1.30 -4.48 -3.76
N LEU A 147 1.96 -3.35 -4.03
CA LEU A 147 1.87 -2.70 -5.34
C LEU A 147 2.36 -3.59 -6.49
N GLN A 148 3.41 -4.40 -6.29
CA GLN A 148 3.88 -5.30 -7.34
C GLN A 148 2.87 -6.41 -7.65
N ALA A 149 2.05 -6.84 -6.67
CA ALA A 149 0.96 -7.78 -6.91
C ALA A 149 -0.21 -7.12 -7.65
N LEU A 150 -0.58 -5.89 -7.27
CA LEU A 150 -1.71 -5.16 -7.85
C LEU A 150 -1.37 -4.56 -9.22
N VAL A 151 -0.14 -4.05 -9.38
CA VAL A 151 0.35 -3.38 -10.60
C VAL A 151 1.66 -4.05 -11.06
N PRO A 152 1.59 -5.31 -11.51
CA PRO A 152 2.78 -6.06 -11.91
C PRO A 152 3.46 -5.48 -13.16
N ASP A 153 4.76 -5.69 -13.24
CA ASP A 153 5.65 -5.23 -14.32
C ASP A 153 5.36 -5.84 -15.69
N THR A 154 4.63 -6.93 -15.70
CA THR A 154 4.20 -7.60 -16.95
C THR A 154 2.86 -7.07 -17.48
N GLY A 155 2.14 -6.29 -16.68
CA GLY A 155 0.74 -5.94 -16.95
C GLY A 155 -0.25 -7.08 -16.71
N LEU A 156 0.24 -8.29 -16.45
CA LEU A 156 -0.52 -9.52 -16.29
C LEU A 156 -0.65 -9.88 -14.79
N GLY A 157 -1.05 -11.12 -14.50
CA GLY A 157 -1.24 -11.62 -13.13
C GLY A 157 -2.71 -11.71 -12.74
N ASN A 158 -2.99 -12.27 -11.56
CA ASN A 158 -4.34 -12.62 -11.12
C ASN A 158 -4.73 -11.93 -9.79
N PRO A 159 -4.50 -10.63 -9.62
CA PRO A 159 -4.95 -9.97 -8.39
C PRO A 159 -6.48 -9.99 -8.33
N GLY A 160 -7.02 -10.27 -7.15
CA GLY A 160 -8.47 -10.36 -6.97
C GLY A 160 -9.13 -11.56 -7.66
N GLY A 161 -8.35 -12.61 -8.03
CA GLY A 161 -8.88 -13.82 -8.66
C GLY A 161 -9.24 -13.69 -10.14
N ILE A 162 -9.00 -12.53 -10.76
CA ILE A 162 -9.28 -12.28 -12.18
C ILE A 162 -7.97 -12.37 -12.96
N ASP A 163 -7.92 -13.29 -13.92
CA ASP A 163 -6.75 -13.46 -14.80
C ASP A 163 -6.65 -12.32 -15.83
N ALA A 164 -5.65 -11.47 -15.67
CA ALA A 164 -5.37 -10.38 -16.61
C ALA A 164 -4.86 -10.87 -17.98
N GLY A 165 -4.39 -12.11 -18.09
CA GLY A 165 -4.04 -12.72 -19.36
C GLY A 165 -5.27 -12.96 -20.24
N THR A 166 -6.37 -13.39 -19.64
CA THR A 166 -7.66 -13.61 -20.30
C THR A 166 -8.47 -12.32 -20.43
N TRP A 167 -8.46 -11.49 -19.39
CA TRP A 167 -9.32 -10.30 -19.31
C TRP A 167 -8.53 -9.00 -19.45
N VAL A 168 -8.55 -8.43 -20.65
CA VAL A 168 -7.80 -7.20 -21.00
C VAL A 168 -8.21 -5.99 -20.17
N PHE A 169 -9.45 -5.91 -19.69
CA PHE A 169 -9.89 -4.82 -18.81
C PHE A 169 -9.17 -4.82 -17.46
N TRP A 170 -8.60 -5.98 -17.05
CA TRP A 170 -7.87 -6.15 -15.80
C TRP A 170 -6.35 -6.01 -15.94
N GLN A 171 -5.86 -5.57 -17.09
CA GLN A 171 -4.45 -5.31 -17.31
C GLN A 171 -4.08 -3.89 -16.88
N ASN A 172 -3.02 -3.76 -16.08
CA ASN A 172 -2.40 -2.44 -15.84
C ASN A 172 -1.53 -2.03 -17.02
N LYS A 173 -1.20 -0.74 -17.09
CA LYS A 173 -0.31 -0.20 -18.11
C LYS A 173 1.15 -0.32 -17.69
N VAL A 174 2.00 -0.70 -18.63
CA VAL A 174 3.44 -0.88 -18.39
C VAL A 174 4.21 -0.05 -19.37
N GLN A 175 5.00 0.90 -18.87
CA GLN A 175 5.99 1.64 -19.63
C GLN A 175 7.36 1.06 -19.34
N SER A 176 7.92 0.35 -20.26
CA SER A 176 9.27 -0.22 -20.14
C SER A 176 10.25 0.58 -20.97
N ALA A 177 11.44 0.80 -20.45
CA ALA A 177 12.52 1.40 -21.22
C ALA A 177 12.98 0.49 -22.38
N ALA A 178 12.89 -0.84 -22.20
CA ALA A 178 13.19 -1.79 -23.25
C ALA A 178 12.14 -1.83 -24.37
N ASN A 179 10.85 -1.68 -24.01
CA ASN A 179 9.72 -1.72 -24.94
C ASN A 179 8.72 -0.60 -24.62
N PRO A 180 8.99 0.65 -25.04
CA PRO A 180 8.15 1.78 -24.75
C PRO A 180 6.75 1.68 -25.38
N ILE A 181 5.72 2.15 -24.70
CA ILE A 181 4.32 2.18 -25.19
C ILE A 181 4.21 2.89 -26.55
N GLN A 182 4.96 3.98 -26.72
CA GLN A 182 4.97 4.77 -27.97
C GLN A 182 5.72 4.09 -29.12
N GLY A 183 6.37 2.94 -28.91
CA GLY A 183 7.24 2.32 -29.88
C GLY A 183 8.59 3.03 -30.04
N GLY A 184 9.32 2.73 -31.12
CA GLY A 184 10.59 3.39 -31.44
C GLY A 184 11.84 2.69 -30.91
N GLY A 185 11.68 1.54 -30.25
CA GLY A 185 12.79 0.74 -29.69
C GLY A 185 13.19 1.17 -28.27
N ALA A 186 14.18 0.50 -27.73
CA ALA A 186 14.63 0.73 -26.35
C ALA A 186 15.14 2.15 -26.12
N VAL A 187 14.82 2.69 -24.96
CA VAL A 187 15.17 4.05 -24.51
C VAL A 187 16.12 3.95 -23.33
N VAL A 188 17.27 4.62 -23.41
CA VAL A 188 18.12 4.81 -22.23
C VAL A 188 17.54 5.95 -21.38
N VAL A 189 17.07 5.63 -20.18
CA VAL A 189 16.46 6.63 -19.28
C VAL A 189 17.53 7.55 -18.73
N THR A 190 17.33 8.85 -18.92
CA THR A 190 18.21 9.92 -18.42
C THR A 190 17.37 11.06 -17.85
N SER A 191 17.98 11.95 -17.09
CA SER A 191 17.30 13.14 -16.57
C SER A 191 16.72 14.07 -17.65
N SER A 192 17.25 14.01 -18.87
CA SER A 192 16.75 14.86 -19.99
C SER A 192 15.54 14.28 -20.69
N ASN A 193 15.31 12.97 -20.62
CA ASN A 193 14.24 12.31 -21.37
C ASN A 193 13.18 11.59 -20.51
N ILE A 194 13.41 11.44 -19.21
CA ILE A 194 12.51 10.72 -18.29
C ILE A 194 11.06 11.24 -18.37
N GLU A 195 10.87 12.55 -18.44
CA GLU A 195 9.54 13.13 -18.50
C GLU A 195 8.86 12.88 -19.85
N ILE A 196 9.57 13.13 -20.94
CA ILE A 196 8.98 13.11 -22.29
C ILE A 196 8.85 11.69 -22.82
N SER A 197 9.87 10.87 -22.63
CA SER A 197 9.92 9.52 -23.22
C SER A 197 9.31 8.43 -22.32
N MET A 198 9.27 8.65 -21.01
CA MET A 198 8.81 7.63 -20.06
C MET A 198 7.52 8.02 -19.34
N MET A 199 7.51 9.18 -18.68
CA MET A 199 6.36 9.57 -17.86
C MET A 199 5.16 10.02 -18.68
N LEU A 200 5.37 10.81 -19.73
CA LEU A 200 4.29 11.38 -20.52
C LEU A 200 3.44 10.33 -21.25
N PRO A 201 4.02 9.35 -21.97
CA PRO A 201 3.22 8.33 -22.64
C PRO A 201 2.39 7.51 -21.66
N LEU A 202 2.96 7.10 -20.53
CA LEU A 202 2.25 6.37 -19.51
C LEU A 202 1.12 7.19 -18.88
N TYR A 203 1.39 8.47 -18.55
CA TYR A 203 0.38 9.34 -17.98
C TYR A 203 -0.83 9.51 -18.91
N LEU A 204 -0.59 9.68 -20.22
CA LEU A 204 -1.65 9.83 -21.22
C LEU A 204 -2.48 8.54 -21.35
N GLU A 205 -1.84 7.37 -21.34
CA GLU A 205 -2.52 6.06 -21.39
C GLU A 205 -3.37 5.78 -20.14
N LEU A 206 -3.01 6.36 -18.99
CA LEU A 206 -3.74 6.22 -17.74
C LEU A 206 -4.83 7.29 -17.55
N THR A 207 -4.87 8.28 -18.42
CA THR A 207 -5.88 9.35 -18.34
C THR A 207 -7.12 8.95 -19.11
N ARG A 208 -8.28 8.96 -18.46
CA ARG A 208 -9.58 8.67 -19.07
C ARG A 208 -10.64 9.66 -18.57
N GLY A 209 -10.85 10.73 -19.32
CA GLY A 209 -11.73 11.81 -18.88
C GLY A 209 -11.16 12.53 -17.66
N ASP A 210 -11.92 12.53 -16.57
CA ASP A 210 -11.50 13.12 -15.30
C ASP A 210 -10.62 12.18 -14.47
N ASP A 211 -10.66 10.87 -14.76
CA ASP A 211 -9.81 9.88 -14.12
C ASP A 211 -8.37 9.99 -14.64
N GLN A 212 -7.46 10.30 -13.75
CA GLN A 212 -6.04 10.42 -14.06
C GLN A 212 -5.21 10.04 -12.83
N PRO A 213 -3.94 9.66 -13.02
CA PRO A 213 -3.05 9.41 -11.90
C PRO A 213 -2.93 10.65 -11.01
N ASP A 214 -3.07 10.45 -9.72
CA ASP A 214 -2.99 11.49 -8.69
C ASP A 214 -1.79 11.33 -7.76
N LEU A 215 -1.18 10.14 -7.77
CA LEU A 215 0.01 9.81 -7.00
C LEU A 215 1.03 9.08 -7.88
N ILE A 216 2.28 9.53 -7.84
CA ILE A 216 3.41 8.85 -8.48
C ILE A 216 4.43 8.53 -7.40
N VAL A 217 4.71 7.24 -7.21
CA VAL A 217 5.72 6.76 -6.26
C VAL A 217 6.92 6.27 -7.03
N MET A 218 8.09 6.83 -6.76
CA MET A 218 9.31 6.51 -7.50
C MET A 218 10.38 5.88 -6.62
N SER A 219 11.20 5.02 -7.22
CA SER A 219 12.47 4.61 -6.65
C SER A 219 13.44 5.79 -6.55
N ASN A 220 14.46 5.66 -5.71
CA ASN A 220 15.46 6.71 -5.52
C ASN A 220 16.12 7.15 -6.83
N ASP A 221 16.44 6.19 -7.70
CA ASP A 221 17.12 6.44 -8.97
C ASP A 221 16.26 7.30 -9.91
N TYR A 222 15.00 6.91 -10.08
CA TYR A 222 14.08 7.64 -10.95
C TYR A 222 13.68 8.98 -10.36
N TYR A 223 13.53 9.05 -9.04
CA TYR A 223 13.25 10.33 -8.40
C TYR A 223 14.42 11.31 -8.56
N ALA A 224 15.68 10.86 -8.42
CA ALA A 224 16.85 11.69 -8.64
C ALA A 224 16.93 12.20 -10.09
N MET A 225 16.64 11.33 -11.08
CA MET A 225 16.57 11.73 -12.49
C MET A 225 15.46 12.74 -12.75
N PHE A 226 14.29 12.53 -12.16
CA PHE A 226 13.15 13.45 -12.26
C PHE A 226 13.45 14.80 -11.58
N GLU A 227 14.05 14.78 -10.39
CA GLU A 227 14.45 16.02 -9.72
C GLU A 227 15.49 16.80 -10.54
N ALA A 228 16.45 16.10 -11.15
CA ALA A 228 17.44 16.71 -12.02
C ALA A 228 16.83 17.33 -13.28
N SER A 229 15.78 16.72 -13.85
CA SER A 229 15.03 17.29 -14.99
C SER A 229 14.36 18.61 -14.64
N GLN A 230 13.88 18.75 -13.38
CA GLN A 230 13.16 19.94 -12.91
C GLN A 230 14.09 21.13 -12.54
N VAL A 231 15.40 20.94 -12.48
CA VAL A 231 16.34 22.00 -12.03
C VAL A 231 16.22 23.28 -12.88
N SER A 232 15.97 23.16 -14.18
CA SER A 232 15.79 24.30 -15.07
C SER A 232 14.51 25.09 -14.78
N PHE A 233 13.48 24.45 -14.25
CA PHE A 233 12.19 25.06 -13.92
C PHE A 233 12.14 25.61 -12.49
N LYS A 234 12.90 25.07 -11.55
CA LYS A 234 12.96 25.51 -10.15
C LYS A 234 13.40 26.97 -9.98
N ARG A 235 14.02 27.58 -10.98
CA ARG A 235 14.42 28.99 -10.96
C ARG A 235 13.24 29.97 -10.98
N TYR A 236 12.04 29.54 -11.32
CA TYR A 236 10.89 30.42 -11.57
C TYR A 236 9.67 30.19 -10.67
N THR A 237 9.67 29.17 -9.84
CA THR A 237 8.50 28.86 -9.01
C THR A 237 8.87 28.60 -7.57
N THR A 238 8.67 29.61 -6.73
CA THR A 238 8.61 29.45 -5.27
C THR A 238 7.20 28.97 -4.91
N SER A 239 6.92 27.70 -4.93
CA SER A 239 5.67 27.19 -4.41
C SER A 239 5.78 26.84 -2.93
N LYS A 240 4.89 27.46 -2.15
CA LYS A 240 4.68 27.23 -0.73
C LYS A 240 4.02 25.86 -0.51
N SER A 241 4.78 24.79 -0.46
CA SER A 241 4.27 23.55 0.13
C SER A 241 5.42 22.69 0.64
N VAL A 242 6.10 23.20 1.65
CA VAL A 242 6.97 22.37 2.49
C VAL A 242 6.15 22.02 3.71
N ASP A 243 5.41 20.94 3.64
CA ASP A 243 4.72 20.39 4.80
C ASP A 243 5.28 19.02 5.14
N ALA A 244 5.69 18.85 6.39
CA ALA A 244 6.08 17.60 7.03
C ALA A 244 7.31 16.84 6.48
N GLY A 245 8.36 17.52 6.00
CA GLY A 245 9.68 16.88 5.82
C GLY A 245 9.84 15.97 4.59
N PHE A 246 8.82 15.83 3.75
CA PHE A 246 8.94 15.18 2.44
C PHE A 246 8.96 16.25 1.35
N LEU A 247 10.03 16.30 0.57
CA LEU A 247 10.08 17.09 -0.66
C LEU A 247 9.10 16.48 -1.66
N THR A 248 7.94 17.08 -1.82
CA THR A 248 6.96 16.66 -2.81
C THR A 248 7.11 17.49 -4.06
N LEU A 249 7.40 16.83 -5.17
CA LEU A 249 7.36 17.42 -6.49
C LEU A 249 5.98 17.14 -7.11
N GLY A 250 5.56 17.95 -8.04
CA GLY A 250 4.34 17.75 -8.81
C GLY A 250 4.66 17.42 -10.27
N TYR A 251 3.96 16.45 -10.84
CA TYR A 251 3.94 16.19 -12.27
C TYR A 251 2.50 16.27 -12.78
N LYS A 252 2.18 17.29 -13.57
CA LYS A 252 0.79 17.61 -13.95
C LYS A 252 -0.11 17.75 -12.71
N ARG A 253 -1.09 16.86 -12.51
CA ARG A 253 -1.93 16.85 -11.30
C ARG A 253 -1.47 15.84 -10.24
N ALA A 254 -0.52 14.98 -10.59
CA ALA A 254 -0.04 13.95 -9.69
C ALA A 254 1.03 14.49 -8.75
N LYS A 255 0.93 14.08 -7.50
CA LYS A 255 1.97 14.28 -6.49
C LYS A 255 3.06 13.25 -6.71
N VAL A 256 4.31 13.68 -6.80
CA VAL A 256 5.47 12.78 -6.95
C VAL A 256 6.17 12.66 -5.61
N ILE A 257 6.28 11.43 -5.13
CA ILE A 257 6.98 11.09 -3.90
C ILE A 257 8.04 10.02 -4.17
N PHE A 258 9.06 9.98 -3.34
CA PHE A 258 9.99 8.85 -3.32
C PHE A 258 9.81 8.06 -2.03
N ASP A 259 10.00 6.77 -2.10
CA ASP A 259 9.96 5.88 -0.95
C ASP A 259 11.25 5.04 -0.92
N GLY A 260 12.31 5.66 -0.45
CA GLY A 260 13.63 5.05 -0.41
C GLY A 260 13.79 4.07 0.73
N GLY A 261 14.05 2.82 0.42
CA GLY A 261 14.29 1.76 1.40
C GLY A 261 13.04 1.02 1.85
N SER A 262 11.89 1.22 1.21
CA SER A 262 10.61 0.64 1.58
C SER A 262 10.18 -0.56 0.71
N GLY A 263 11.11 -1.17 0.00
CA GLY A 263 10.80 -2.35 -0.84
C GLY A 263 10.34 -2.05 -2.25
N ILE A 264 10.30 -0.77 -2.66
CA ILE A 264 10.10 -0.42 -4.08
C ILE A 264 11.30 -0.93 -4.89
N PRO A 265 11.10 -1.65 -6.00
CA PRO A 265 12.20 -2.10 -6.85
C PRO A 265 12.97 -0.92 -7.43
N ASP A 266 14.28 -1.10 -7.65
CA ASP A 266 15.12 -0.11 -8.31
C ASP A 266 14.64 0.15 -9.74
N ALA A 267 14.85 1.36 -10.24
CA ALA A 267 14.41 1.79 -11.55
C ALA A 267 12.91 1.55 -11.83
N HIS A 268 12.07 1.75 -10.81
CA HIS A 268 10.61 1.66 -10.93
C HIS A 268 9.91 2.94 -10.50
N ALA A 269 8.78 3.21 -11.14
CA ALA A 269 7.83 4.22 -10.69
C ALA A 269 6.40 3.73 -10.92
N TYR A 270 5.56 3.86 -9.90
CA TYR A 270 4.15 3.51 -9.94
C TYR A 270 3.29 4.76 -10.12
N PHE A 271 2.49 4.78 -11.16
CA PHE A 271 1.50 5.81 -11.45
C PHE A 271 0.15 5.30 -10.96
N LEU A 272 -0.33 5.90 -9.91
CA LEU A 272 -1.50 5.43 -9.19
C LEU A 272 -2.64 6.43 -9.28
N ASN A 273 -3.83 5.90 -9.48
CA ASN A 273 -5.07 6.57 -9.16
C ASN A 273 -5.55 5.99 -7.83
N THR A 274 -5.38 6.75 -6.76
CA THR A 274 -5.63 6.29 -5.40
C THR A 274 -7.10 6.09 -5.07
N ASP A 275 -8.03 6.63 -5.87
CA ASP A 275 -9.47 6.41 -5.68
C ASP A 275 -9.86 4.94 -5.86
N TYR A 276 -9.04 4.18 -6.61
CA TYR A 276 -9.27 2.76 -6.90
C TYR A 276 -8.35 1.81 -6.13
N ILE A 277 -7.49 2.33 -5.26
CA ILE A 277 -6.62 1.52 -4.40
C ILE A 277 -7.01 1.76 -2.95
N LYS A 278 -7.35 0.69 -2.23
CA LYS A 278 -7.75 0.76 -0.83
C LYS A 278 -6.89 -0.18 0.02
N LEU A 279 -6.58 0.25 1.21
CA LEU A 279 -6.06 -0.62 2.27
C LEU A 279 -7.20 -0.95 3.21
N ARG A 280 -7.67 -2.21 3.18
CA ARG A 280 -8.76 -2.68 4.02
C ARG A 280 -8.19 -3.42 5.22
N ALA A 281 -8.57 -3.01 6.41
CA ALA A 281 -8.16 -3.63 7.66
C ALA A 281 -9.40 -4.12 8.43
N HIS A 282 -9.24 -5.19 9.19
CA HIS A 282 -10.31 -5.68 10.07
C HIS A 282 -10.43 -4.77 11.29
N GLN A 283 -11.65 -4.42 11.67
CA GLN A 283 -11.93 -3.48 12.76
C GLN A 283 -11.33 -3.95 14.08
N ASP A 284 -11.46 -5.23 14.44
CA ASP A 284 -10.99 -5.79 15.69
C ASP A 284 -9.52 -6.18 15.67
N ALA A 285 -8.88 -6.22 14.50
CA ALA A 285 -7.50 -6.65 14.32
C ALA A 285 -6.63 -5.59 13.63
N ASN A 286 -6.94 -4.31 13.84
CA ASN A 286 -6.11 -3.21 13.36
C ASN A 286 -5.12 -2.79 14.44
N LEU A 287 -3.97 -3.46 14.49
CA LEU A 287 -2.95 -3.30 15.54
C LEU A 287 -3.51 -3.54 16.94
N SER A 288 -4.38 -4.54 17.05
CA SER A 288 -4.95 -4.93 18.32
C SER A 288 -3.92 -5.68 19.19
N VAL A 289 -3.88 -5.33 20.45
CA VAL A 289 -3.04 -6.01 21.45
C VAL A 289 -3.89 -7.04 22.13
N LEU A 290 -3.47 -8.30 22.02
CA LEU A 290 -4.12 -9.38 22.74
C LEU A 290 -3.63 -9.48 24.21
N ASP A 291 -4.38 -10.21 25.01
CA ASP A 291 -4.01 -10.50 26.38
C ASP A 291 -2.72 -11.31 26.45
N GLU A 292 -2.01 -11.18 27.58
CA GLU A 292 -0.79 -11.93 27.83
C GLU A 292 -1.05 -13.44 27.76
N ALA A 293 -0.27 -14.12 26.97
CA ALA A 293 -0.25 -15.58 26.89
C ALA A 293 1.05 -16.12 27.47
N LYS A 294 0.94 -17.20 28.25
CA LYS A 294 2.08 -17.98 28.72
C LYS A 294 2.14 -19.28 27.93
N PRO A 295 3.17 -19.49 27.11
CA PRO A 295 3.35 -20.75 26.40
C PRO A 295 3.47 -21.91 27.40
N TYR A 296 2.83 -23.04 27.09
CA TYR A 296 2.78 -24.19 27.98
C TYR A 296 4.16 -24.78 28.32
N ASN A 297 5.10 -24.67 27.37
CA ASN A 297 6.44 -25.30 27.45
C ASN A 297 7.58 -24.28 27.65
N GLN A 298 7.28 -23.03 27.96
CA GLN A 298 8.30 -21.97 28.12
C GLN A 298 7.98 -21.06 29.30
N ASP A 299 8.98 -20.72 30.10
CA ASP A 299 8.89 -19.68 31.15
C ASP A 299 9.06 -18.29 30.50
N ALA A 300 8.02 -17.86 29.79
CA ALA A 300 7.99 -16.59 29.10
C ALA A 300 6.58 -16.01 29.12
N SER A 301 6.50 -14.68 29.13
CA SER A 301 5.27 -13.92 28.90
C SER A 301 5.30 -13.34 27.50
N VAL A 302 4.24 -13.58 26.74
CA VAL A 302 4.10 -13.15 25.33
C VAL A 302 2.86 -12.28 25.20
N VAL A 303 3.02 -11.08 24.67
CA VAL A 303 1.90 -10.19 24.31
C VAL A 303 1.91 -10.03 22.79
N PRO A 304 0.98 -10.67 22.07
CA PRO A 304 0.88 -10.54 20.62
C PRO A 304 0.14 -9.26 20.24
N VAL A 305 0.64 -8.62 19.19
CA VAL A 305 -0.02 -7.53 18.49
C VAL A 305 -0.38 -8.01 17.10
N LEU A 306 -1.64 -7.93 16.75
CA LEU A 306 -2.18 -8.44 15.51
C LEU A 306 -2.62 -7.32 14.57
N TRP A 307 -2.36 -7.54 13.30
CA TRP A 307 -2.97 -6.79 12.22
C TRP A 307 -3.53 -7.76 11.19
N MET A 308 -4.74 -7.47 10.69
CA MET A 308 -5.40 -8.26 9.67
C MET A 308 -5.96 -7.34 8.60
N GLY A 309 -5.61 -7.59 7.35
CA GLY A 309 -6.07 -6.76 6.24
C GLY A 309 -5.44 -7.18 4.92
N ASN A 310 -5.75 -6.44 3.87
CA ASN A 310 -5.09 -6.56 2.57
C ASN A 310 -5.23 -5.26 1.79
N MET A 311 -4.39 -5.07 0.77
CA MET A 311 -4.55 -4.00 -0.19
C MET A 311 -5.38 -4.51 -1.37
N THR A 312 -6.37 -3.71 -1.79
CA THR A 312 -7.31 -4.05 -2.86
C THR A 312 -7.27 -2.98 -3.95
N CYS A 313 -7.58 -3.40 -5.16
CA CYS A 313 -7.72 -2.50 -6.31
C CYS A 313 -9.05 -2.79 -7.00
N SER A 314 -9.83 -1.75 -7.26
CA SER A 314 -11.11 -1.86 -7.99
C SER A 314 -10.98 -1.52 -9.48
N ASN A 315 -9.92 -0.83 -9.91
CA ASN A 315 -9.67 -0.54 -11.32
C ASN A 315 -8.17 -0.60 -11.64
N LYS A 316 -7.73 -1.77 -12.12
CA LYS A 316 -6.33 -2.00 -12.43
C LYS A 316 -5.88 -1.29 -13.71
N ARG A 317 -6.79 -1.02 -14.66
CA ARG A 317 -6.46 -0.40 -15.93
C ARG A 317 -6.00 1.06 -15.81
N LEU A 318 -6.41 1.75 -14.75
CA LEU A 318 -5.99 3.13 -14.44
C LEU A 318 -4.71 3.17 -13.58
N GLN A 319 -4.11 2.03 -13.34
CA GLN A 319 -2.83 1.91 -12.65
C GLN A 319 -1.72 1.60 -13.64
N GLY A 320 -0.55 2.17 -13.43
CA GLY A 320 0.58 1.96 -14.32
C GLY A 320 1.90 1.81 -13.59
N VAL A 321 2.82 1.10 -14.23
CA VAL A 321 4.20 0.96 -13.79
C VAL A 321 5.14 1.40 -14.89
N MET A 322 6.15 2.17 -14.50
CA MET A 322 7.28 2.56 -15.33
C MET A 322 8.52 1.82 -14.83
N LYS A 323 9.22 1.15 -15.72
CA LYS A 323 10.41 0.36 -15.38
C LYS A 323 11.52 0.48 -16.43
N ALA A 324 12.72 0.06 -16.06
CA ALA A 324 13.85 -0.06 -16.97
C ALA A 324 13.64 -1.09 -18.07
#